data_50bc7601400abd2ccfc41c187cf84ddf
#
_entry.id   50bc7601400abd2ccfc41c187cf84ddf
#
_cell.length_a   1.000
_cell.length_b   1.000
_cell.length_c   1.000
_cell.angle_alpha   90.00
_cell.angle_beta   90.00
_cell.angle_gamma   90.00
#
_symmetry.space_group_name_H-M   'P 1'
#
loop_
_entity.id
_entity.type
_entity.pdbx_description
1 polymer ?
#
loop_
_entity_poly.entity_id
_entity_poly.type
_entity_poly.pdbx_seq_one_letter_code
_entity_poly.pdbx_strand_id
1 'polypeptide(L)'
;KCPYCNFYSVKADEMLMDAYTGQICRALENSARRWPRQADTLYFGGGTPILLGARRIGQILDVARRYFGLEHAEITLEANPASTLEQTLQELYAAGINRLSFGMQSADGMELKRLGRRHTAQEAALAVAHAQKAGFTNISLDLMLGIPQQTVQSVEKSIAFCVETGVSHISAYLLKIEEDT
;
A
#
# COMPACT_ATOMS: atom_id res chain seq x y z
N LYS A 1 -13.52 -3.49 -4.70
CA LYS A 1 -12.54 -4.39 -5.30
C LYS A 1 -12.39 -4.03 -6.77
N CYS A 2 -11.17 -3.93 -7.30
CA CYS A 2 -10.92 -3.71 -8.73
C CYS A 2 -11.27 -4.98 -9.52
N PRO A 3 -11.80 -4.87 -10.76
CA PRO A 3 -12.21 -6.03 -11.56
C PRO A 3 -11.10 -7.06 -11.78
N TYR A 4 -9.87 -6.60 -11.98
CA TYR A 4 -8.70 -7.44 -12.26
C TYR A 4 -8.06 -8.09 -11.03
N CYS A 5 -8.52 -7.76 -9.81
CA CYS A 5 -7.82 -8.16 -8.60
C CYS A 5 -8.38 -9.48 -8.04
N ASN A 6 -7.55 -10.51 -7.94
CA ASN A 6 -7.91 -11.79 -7.33
C ASN A 6 -7.59 -11.87 -5.83
N PHE A 7 -7.03 -10.83 -5.23
CA PHE A 7 -6.72 -10.81 -3.79
C PHE A 7 -7.99 -11.02 -2.96
N TYR A 8 -7.85 -11.84 -1.94
CA TYR A 8 -8.90 -12.03 -0.97
C TYR A 8 -9.21 -10.70 -0.27
N SER A 9 -10.46 -10.29 -0.35
CA SER A 9 -10.92 -9.07 0.29
C SER A 9 -12.39 -9.16 0.63
N VAL A 10 -12.76 -8.69 1.80
CA VAL A 10 -14.14 -8.63 2.28
C VAL A 10 -14.49 -7.20 2.68
N LYS A 11 -15.77 -6.86 2.61
CA LYS A 11 -16.24 -5.63 3.22
C LYS A 11 -16.21 -5.82 4.74
N ALA A 12 -15.45 -4.97 5.43
CA ALA A 12 -15.28 -5.05 6.87
C ALA A 12 -15.93 -3.84 7.54
N ASP A 13 -16.50 -4.08 8.72
CA ASP A 13 -16.86 -3.07 9.70
C ASP A 13 -15.79 -2.95 10.80
N GLU A 14 -15.97 -2.02 11.72
CA GLU A 14 -15.04 -1.77 12.82
C GLU A 14 -14.81 -3.02 13.68
N MET A 15 -15.87 -3.77 13.99
CA MET A 15 -15.78 -4.97 14.83
C MET A 15 -14.97 -6.08 14.16
N LEU A 16 -15.18 -6.31 12.86
CA LEU A 16 -14.41 -7.29 12.10
C LEU A 16 -12.95 -6.87 11.96
N MET A 17 -12.66 -5.58 11.74
CA MET A 17 -11.30 -5.05 11.68
C MET A 17 -10.57 -5.21 13.02
N ASP A 18 -11.24 -4.96 14.15
CA ASP A 18 -10.67 -5.17 15.48
C ASP A 18 -10.40 -6.65 15.77
N ALA A 19 -11.33 -7.52 15.42
CA ALA A 19 -11.15 -8.97 15.56
C ALA A 19 -9.98 -9.48 14.70
N TYR A 20 -9.90 -9.02 13.45
CA TYR A 20 -8.79 -9.35 12.54
C TYR A 20 -7.45 -8.89 13.10
N THR A 21 -7.36 -7.64 13.58
CA THR A 21 -6.16 -7.09 14.20
C THR A 21 -5.71 -7.96 15.38
N GLY A 22 -6.64 -8.33 16.26
CA GLY A 22 -6.35 -9.22 17.39
C GLY A 22 -5.84 -10.60 16.97
N GLN A 23 -6.35 -11.15 15.84
CA GLN A 23 -5.84 -12.42 15.32
C GLN A 23 -4.44 -12.29 14.73
N ILE A 24 -4.12 -11.20 14.03
CA ILE A 24 -2.77 -10.93 13.53
C ILE A 24 -1.79 -10.82 14.70
N CYS A 25 -2.13 -10.09 15.75
CA CYS A 25 -1.29 -9.98 16.94
C CYS A 25 -1.01 -11.35 17.57
N ARG A 26 -2.03 -12.19 17.75
CA ARG A 26 -1.86 -13.58 18.24
C ARG A 26 -1.01 -14.45 17.31
N ALA A 27 -1.18 -14.30 15.99
CA ALA A 27 -0.38 -15.03 15.03
C ALA A 27 1.11 -14.66 15.11
N LEU A 28 1.41 -13.37 15.25
CA LEU A 28 2.78 -12.88 15.45
C LEU A 28 3.40 -13.45 16.73
N GLU A 29 2.70 -13.40 17.87
CA GLU A 29 3.17 -13.99 19.13
C GLU A 29 3.45 -15.50 19.01
N ASN A 30 2.54 -16.24 18.39
CA ASN A 30 2.70 -17.67 18.19
C ASN A 30 3.87 -18.01 17.26
N SER A 31 4.06 -17.19 16.20
CA SER A 31 5.18 -17.35 15.28
C SER A 31 6.51 -17.08 15.95
N ALA A 32 6.61 -16.04 16.77
CA ALA A 32 7.82 -15.70 17.50
C ALA A 32 8.26 -16.79 18.48
N ARG A 33 7.30 -17.48 19.12
CA ARG A 33 7.60 -18.64 20.00
C ARG A 33 8.20 -19.82 19.24
N ARG A 34 7.81 -19.99 17.96
CA ARG A 34 8.30 -21.10 17.12
C ARG A 34 9.61 -20.76 16.43
N TRP A 35 9.75 -19.50 16.00
CA TRP A 35 10.88 -19.00 15.20
C TRP A 35 11.35 -17.65 15.73
N PRO A 36 12.10 -17.62 16.84
CA PRO A 36 12.63 -16.38 17.38
C PRO A 36 13.68 -15.81 16.41
N ARG A 37 13.37 -14.70 15.76
CA ARG A 37 14.25 -14.02 14.81
C ARG A 37 14.00 -12.52 14.86
N GLN A 38 15.02 -11.74 14.53
CA GLN A 38 14.82 -10.34 14.15
C GLN A 38 14.25 -10.26 12.74
N ALA A 39 13.46 -9.22 12.48
CA ALA A 39 12.91 -8.94 11.17
C ALA A 39 13.56 -7.68 10.59
N ASP A 40 14.07 -7.80 9.38
CA ASP A 40 14.62 -6.68 8.61
C ASP A 40 13.53 -5.94 7.83
N THR A 41 12.38 -6.59 7.63
CA THR A 41 11.23 -6.00 6.91
C THR A 41 9.91 -6.40 7.55
N LEU A 42 8.95 -5.48 7.53
CA LEU A 42 7.54 -5.76 7.81
C LEU A 42 6.68 -5.14 6.71
N TYR A 43 5.81 -5.93 6.12
CA TYR A 43 5.02 -5.50 4.96
C TYR A 43 3.53 -5.67 5.23
N PHE A 44 2.79 -4.55 5.17
CA PHE A 44 1.34 -4.53 5.21
C PHE A 44 0.82 -4.47 3.77
N GLY A 45 0.35 -5.59 3.27
CA GLY A 45 -0.17 -5.74 1.91
C GLY A 45 -1.50 -6.46 1.86
N GLY A 46 -2.03 -6.62 0.66
CA GLY A 46 -3.25 -7.36 0.38
C GLY A 46 -4.37 -6.51 -0.22
N GLY A 47 -5.54 -6.43 0.39
CA GLY A 47 -6.67 -5.68 -0.16
C GLY A 47 -6.42 -4.17 -0.18
N THR A 48 -6.51 -3.52 0.96
CA THR A 48 -6.18 -2.09 1.15
C THR A 48 -5.84 -1.85 2.63
N PRO A 49 -4.62 -2.17 3.06
CA PRO A 49 -4.26 -2.22 4.48
C PRO A 49 -4.37 -0.88 5.20
N ILE A 50 -4.20 0.25 4.49
CA ILE A 50 -4.38 1.59 5.10
C ILE A 50 -5.78 1.80 5.71
N LEU A 51 -6.79 1.05 5.24
CA LEU A 51 -8.15 1.12 5.79
C LEU A 51 -8.26 0.57 7.22
N LEU A 52 -7.28 -0.18 7.72
CA LEU A 52 -7.22 -0.57 9.13
C LEU A 52 -7.08 0.65 10.05
N GLY A 53 -6.52 1.74 9.55
CA GLY A 53 -6.25 2.96 10.31
C GLY A 53 -5.01 2.85 11.19
N ALA A 54 -4.47 4.01 11.57
CA ALA A 54 -3.20 4.09 12.31
C ALA A 54 -3.26 3.39 13.67
N ARG A 55 -4.42 3.41 14.36
CA ARG A 55 -4.60 2.73 15.66
C ARG A 55 -4.33 1.23 15.56
N ARG A 56 -4.96 0.53 14.60
CA ARG A 56 -4.83 -0.94 14.46
C ARG A 56 -3.46 -1.34 13.92
N ILE A 57 -2.96 -0.56 12.97
CA ILE A 57 -1.60 -0.75 12.45
C ILE A 57 -0.58 -0.57 13.57
N GLY A 58 -0.73 0.45 14.43
CA GLY A 58 0.10 0.66 15.61
C GLY A 58 0.08 -0.52 16.57
N GLN A 59 -1.10 -1.10 16.84
CA GLN A 59 -1.21 -2.30 17.69
C GLN A 59 -0.42 -3.49 17.13
N ILE A 60 -0.50 -3.72 15.80
CA ILE A 60 0.27 -4.79 15.15
C ILE A 60 1.78 -4.49 15.24
N LEU A 61 2.17 -3.24 15.00
CA LEU A 61 3.58 -2.80 15.09
C LEU A 61 4.15 -2.99 16.49
N ASP A 62 3.41 -2.68 17.54
CA ASP A 62 3.86 -2.84 18.92
C ASP A 62 4.14 -4.30 19.26
N VAL A 63 3.27 -5.22 18.81
CA VAL A 63 3.49 -6.66 18.94
C VAL A 63 4.69 -7.11 18.12
N ALA A 64 4.79 -6.65 16.86
CA ALA A 64 5.91 -7.01 16.01
C ALA A 64 7.25 -6.50 16.56
N ARG A 65 7.33 -5.27 17.06
CA ARG A 65 8.53 -4.73 17.73
C ARG A 65 8.94 -5.55 18.93
N ARG A 66 7.97 -5.91 19.77
CA ARG A 66 8.24 -6.70 21.00
C ARG A 66 8.87 -8.05 20.70
N TYR A 67 8.42 -8.71 19.65
CA TYR A 67 8.80 -10.10 19.38
C TYR A 67 9.85 -10.29 18.29
N PHE A 68 9.98 -9.35 17.37
CA PHE A 68 10.86 -9.47 16.21
C PHE A 68 11.93 -8.37 16.12
N GLY A 69 11.86 -7.34 16.97
CA GLY A 69 12.79 -6.20 16.95
C GLY A 69 12.78 -5.50 15.58
N LEU A 70 12.27 -4.29 15.49
CA LEU A 70 12.10 -3.58 14.20
C LEU A 70 12.93 -2.29 14.15
N GLU A 71 14.00 -2.19 14.94
CA GLU A 71 14.76 -0.95 15.12
C GLU A 71 15.33 -0.40 13.81
N HIS A 72 15.68 -1.29 12.88
CA HIS A 72 16.26 -0.95 11.57
C HIS A 72 15.44 -1.50 10.40
N ALA A 73 14.24 -2.00 10.67
CA ALA A 73 13.42 -2.65 9.66
C ALA A 73 12.80 -1.65 8.67
N GLU A 74 12.72 -2.04 7.41
CA GLU A 74 11.82 -1.38 6.46
C GLU A 74 10.37 -1.79 6.76
N ILE A 75 9.53 -0.83 7.07
CA ILE A 75 8.12 -1.06 7.41
C ILE A 75 7.25 -0.44 6.33
N THR A 76 6.76 -1.28 5.43
CA THR A 76 5.99 -0.87 4.26
C THR A 76 4.49 -1.00 4.50
N LEU A 77 3.72 -0.01 4.02
CA LEU A 77 2.27 -0.04 3.94
C LEU A 77 1.79 0.23 2.52
N GLU A 78 0.95 -0.65 1.98
CA GLU A 78 0.22 -0.40 0.74
C GLU A 78 -0.95 0.56 0.97
N ALA A 79 -1.14 1.48 0.04
CA ALA A 79 -2.20 2.46 0.08
C ALA A 79 -2.85 2.70 -1.29
N ASN A 80 -4.11 3.09 -1.27
CA ASN A 80 -4.80 3.54 -2.48
C ASN A 80 -4.87 5.08 -2.44
N PRO A 81 -4.46 5.79 -3.49
CA PRO A 81 -4.52 7.25 -3.54
C PRO A 81 -5.87 7.84 -3.13
N ALA A 82 -6.98 7.25 -3.60
CA ALA A 82 -8.34 7.73 -3.30
C ALA A 82 -8.76 7.63 -1.83
N SER A 83 -8.08 6.84 -1.01
CA SER A 83 -8.44 6.59 0.40
C SER A 83 -7.42 7.16 1.38
N THR A 84 -6.51 8.02 0.92
CA THR A 84 -5.39 8.50 1.71
C THR A 84 -5.62 9.94 2.16
N LEU A 85 -5.77 10.14 3.46
CA LEU A 85 -5.89 11.45 4.08
C LEU A 85 -4.55 11.89 4.68
N GLU A 86 -4.22 13.18 4.61
CA GLU A 86 -2.97 13.74 5.16
C GLU A 86 -2.80 13.39 6.64
N GLN A 87 -3.85 13.56 7.44
CA GLN A 87 -3.81 13.23 8.87
C GLN A 87 -3.49 11.75 9.10
N THR A 88 -4.10 10.83 8.36
CA THR A 88 -3.82 9.40 8.47
C THR A 88 -2.35 9.09 8.17
N LEU A 89 -1.76 9.76 7.19
CA LEU A 89 -0.34 9.58 6.85
C LEU A 89 0.57 10.06 7.99
N GLN A 90 0.26 11.19 8.61
CA GLN A 90 1.02 11.70 9.77
C GLN A 90 0.96 10.72 10.95
N GLU A 91 -0.24 10.19 11.24
CA GLU A 91 -0.43 9.20 12.30
C GLU A 91 0.32 7.88 12.02
N LEU A 92 0.31 7.42 10.77
CA LEU A 92 1.04 6.22 10.33
C LEU A 92 2.55 6.41 10.40
N TYR A 93 3.06 7.57 9.99
CA TYR A 93 4.46 7.92 10.12
C TYR A 93 4.90 7.93 11.58
N ALA A 94 4.11 8.58 12.45
CA ALA A 94 4.35 8.61 13.89
C ALA A 94 4.29 7.21 14.53
N ALA A 95 3.45 6.29 14.02
CA ALA A 95 3.40 4.90 14.45
C ALA A 95 4.64 4.10 14.01
N GLY A 96 5.42 4.60 13.02
CA GLY A 96 6.67 4.01 12.58
C GLY A 96 6.62 3.28 11.23
N ILE A 97 5.57 3.48 10.43
CA ILE A 97 5.63 3.15 9.00
C ILE A 97 6.69 4.07 8.38
N ASN A 98 7.63 3.51 7.63
CA ASN A 98 8.72 4.28 7.01
C ASN A 98 8.80 4.14 5.49
N ARG A 99 7.94 3.31 4.89
CA ARG A 99 7.79 3.19 3.43
C ARG A 99 6.31 3.08 3.05
N LEU A 100 5.93 3.76 1.96
CA LEU A 100 4.58 3.67 1.37
C LEU A 100 4.65 3.14 -0.06
N SER A 101 3.67 2.33 -0.46
CA SER A 101 3.45 1.92 -1.85
C SER A 101 2.04 2.32 -2.28
N PHE A 102 1.95 3.23 -3.26
CA PHE A 102 0.67 3.70 -3.77
C PHE A 102 0.33 3.04 -5.10
N GLY A 103 -0.80 2.37 -5.14
CA GLY A 103 -1.31 1.76 -6.37
C GLY A 103 -1.83 2.79 -7.36
N MET A 104 -0.96 3.49 -8.09
CA MET A 104 -1.32 4.47 -9.12
C MET A 104 -1.82 3.79 -10.40
N GLN A 105 -1.12 2.79 -10.87
CA GLN A 105 -1.36 1.92 -12.02
C GLN A 105 -1.10 2.58 -13.38
N SER A 106 -1.53 3.80 -13.64
CA SER A 106 -1.31 4.57 -14.86
C SER A 106 -1.52 6.07 -14.62
N ALA A 107 -0.88 6.91 -15.42
CA ALA A 107 -1.17 8.34 -15.50
C ALA A 107 -2.24 8.65 -16.56
N ASP A 108 -2.69 7.67 -17.34
CA ASP A 108 -3.75 7.83 -18.33
C ASP A 108 -5.12 7.53 -17.72
N GLY A 109 -6.04 8.51 -17.79
CA GLY A 109 -7.37 8.38 -17.20
C GLY A 109 -8.24 7.31 -17.88
N MET A 110 -8.02 7.01 -19.16
CA MET A 110 -8.76 5.96 -19.86
C MET A 110 -8.26 4.57 -19.43
N GLU A 111 -6.96 4.39 -19.21
CA GLU A 111 -6.38 3.17 -18.66
C GLU A 111 -6.88 2.93 -17.24
N LEU A 112 -6.89 3.96 -16.39
CA LEU A 112 -7.46 3.87 -15.05
C LEU A 112 -8.93 3.47 -15.08
N LYS A 113 -9.71 4.04 -15.98
CA LYS A 113 -11.13 3.68 -16.16
C LYS A 113 -11.32 2.23 -16.58
N ARG A 114 -10.49 1.70 -17.50
CA ARG A 114 -10.51 0.28 -17.91
C ARG A 114 -10.18 -0.65 -16.77
N LEU A 115 -9.27 -0.24 -15.88
CA LEU A 115 -8.93 -0.97 -14.66
C LEU A 115 -10.00 -0.84 -13.55
N GLY A 116 -11.08 -0.07 -13.77
CA GLY A 116 -12.08 0.20 -12.75
C GLY A 116 -11.54 0.99 -11.55
N ARG A 117 -10.45 1.75 -11.75
CA ARG A 117 -9.89 2.63 -10.72
C ARG A 117 -10.75 3.88 -10.57
N ARG A 118 -10.86 4.38 -9.34
CA ARG A 118 -11.69 5.56 -9.03
C ARG A 118 -10.87 6.83 -8.89
N HIS A 119 -9.56 6.71 -8.69
CA HIS A 119 -8.66 7.85 -8.57
C HIS A 119 -8.13 8.30 -9.93
N THR A 120 -7.66 9.51 -9.99
CA THR A 120 -6.93 10.13 -11.09
C THR A 120 -5.43 10.14 -10.81
N ALA A 121 -4.62 10.40 -11.84
CA ALA A 121 -3.18 10.60 -11.67
C ALA A 121 -2.89 11.78 -10.73
N GLN A 122 -3.66 12.87 -10.81
CA GLN A 122 -3.52 14.05 -9.95
C GLN A 122 -3.77 13.71 -8.48
N GLU A 123 -4.76 12.87 -8.18
CA GLU A 123 -4.99 12.40 -6.81
C GLU A 123 -3.85 11.51 -6.31
N ALA A 124 -3.20 10.74 -7.19
CA ALA A 124 -2.00 9.98 -6.83
C ALA A 124 -0.82 10.93 -6.52
N ALA A 125 -0.60 11.97 -7.34
CA ALA A 125 0.43 12.97 -7.05
C ALA A 125 0.15 13.71 -5.73
N LEU A 126 -1.11 14.06 -5.46
CA LEU A 126 -1.50 14.69 -4.20
C LEU A 126 -1.25 13.78 -2.99
N ALA A 127 -1.56 12.47 -3.11
CA ALA A 127 -1.26 11.50 -2.06
C ALA A 127 0.24 11.39 -1.77
N VAL A 128 1.09 11.43 -2.82
CA VAL A 128 2.56 11.47 -2.68
C VAL A 128 2.99 12.75 -1.96
N ALA A 129 2.47 13.92 -2.37
CA ALA A 129 2.81 15.20 -1.73
C ALA A 129 2.41 15.22 -0.24
N HIS A 130 1.24 14.69 0.11
CA HIS A 130 0.82 14.55 1.51
C HIS A 130 1.73 13.60 2.30
N ALA A 131 2.18 12.50 1.68
CA ALA A 131 3.12 11.57 2.30
C ALA A 131 4.48 12.23 2.55
N GLN A 132 5.02 12.96 1.58
CA GLN A 132 6.27 13.73 1.72
C GLN A 132 6.15 14.78 2.83
N LYS A 133 5.04 15.50 2.89
CA LYS A 133 4.75 16.47 3.96
C LYS A 133 4.64 15.82 5.34
N ALA A 134 4.14 14.58 5.42
CA ALA A 134 4.09 13.81 6.65
C ALA A 134 5.47 13.26 7.09
N GLY A 135 6.51 13.35 6.25
CA GLY A 135 7.87 12.94 6.55
C GLY A 135 8.36 11.69 5.81
N PHE A 136 7.53 11.07 4.98
CA PHE A 136 7.95 9.91 4.20
C PHE A 136 8.93 10.31 3.09
N THR A 137 10.08 9.67 3.05
CA THR A 137 11.09 9.81 2.00
C THR A 137 11.19 8.57 1.10
N ASN A 138 10.71 7.42 1.58
CA ASN A 138 10.68 6.17 0.84
C ASN A 138 9.25 5.89 0.35
N ILE A 139 8.97 6.31 -0.88
CA ILE A 139 7.65 6.21 -1.49
C ILE A 139 7.78 5.50 -2.83
N SER A 140 6.91 4.51 -3.06
CA SER A 140 6.77 3.79 -4.33
C SER A 140 5.44 4.14 -5.00
N LEU A 141 5.47 4.26 -6.33
CA LEU A 141 4.27 4.24 -7.17
C LEU A 141 4.24 2.94 -7.97
N ASP A 142 3.09 2.26 -7.93
CA ASP A 142 2.89 1.03 -8.68
C ASP A 142 2.30 1.35 -10.05
N LEU A 143 2.88 0.78 -11.10
CA LEU A 143 2.42 0.86 -12.47
C LEU A 143 1.98 -0.51 -12.99
N MET A 144 0.94 -0.53 -13.79
CA MET A 144 0.46 -1.75 -14.45
C MET A 144 0.74 -1.69 -15.94
N LEU A 145 1.34 -2.76 -16.44
CA LEU A 145 1.68 -2.93 -17.85
C LEU A 145 0.74 -3.96 -18.50
N GLY A 146 0.46 -3.78 -19.79
CA GLY A 146 -0.43 -4.67 -20.52
C GLY A 146 -1.92 -4.38 -20.29
N ILE A 147 -2.26 -3.17 -19.89
CA ILE A 147 -3.66 -2.71 -19.78
C ILE A 147 -4.28 -2.72 -21.21
N PRO A 148 -5.54 -3.15 -21.39
CA PRO A 148 -6.18 -3.12 -22.70
C PRO A 148 -6.04 -1.76 -23.41
N GLN A 149 -5.55 -1.77 -24.65
CA GLN A 149 -5.26 -0.58 -25.48
C GLN A 149 -4.16 0.35 -24.89
N GLN A 150 -3.36 -0.12 -23.97
CA GLN A 150 -2.15 0.59 -23.51
C GLN A 150 -1.15 0.68 -24.66
N THR A 151 -0.44 1.78 -24.75
CA THR A 151 0.61 2.02 -25.75
C THR A 151 1.95 2.27 -25.06
N VAL A 152 3.05 2.12 -25.78
CA VAL A 152 4.39 2.46 -25.27
C VAL A 152 4.41 3.92 -24.81
N GLN A 153 3.81 4.83 -25.59
CA GLN A 153 3.75 6.26 -25.26
C GLN A 153 2.98 6.53 -23.97
N SER A 154 1.88 5.81 -23.70
CA SER A 154 1.15 5.98 -22.42
C SER A 154 1.91 5.43 -21.21
N VAL A 155 2.70 4.37 -21.40
CA VAL A 155 3.62 3.85 -20.38
C VAL A 155 4.74 4.85 -20.10
N GLU A 156 5.39 5.38 -21.13
CA GLU A 156 6.45 6.40 -21.00
C GLU A 156 5.91 7.65 -20.27
N LYS A 157 4.70 8.11 -20.62
CA LYS A 157 4.02 9.20 -19.92
C LYS A 157 3.77 8.88 -18.44
N SER A 158 3.37 7.65 -18.14
CA SER A 158 3.15 7.22 -16.75
C SER A 158 4.44 7.16 -15.94
N ILE A 159 5.54 6.70 -16.55
CA ILE A 159 6.88 6.71 -15.92
C ILE A 159 7.34 8.15 -15.69
N ALA A 160 7.25 9.02 -16.69
CA ALA A 160 7.62 10.42 -16.56
C ALA A 160 6.84 11.10 -15.42
N PHE A 161 5.54 10.85 -15.35
CA PHE A 161 4.70 11.35 -14.26
C PHE A 161 5.17 10.87 -12.88
N CYS A 162 5.54 9.58 -12.72
CA CYS A 162 6.09 9.08 -11.47
C CYS A 162 7.39 9.82 -11.09
N VAL A 163 8.29 10.04 -12.06
CA VAL A 163 9.54 10.78 -11.83
C VAL A 163 9.27 12.22 -11.38
N GLU A 164 8.32 12.89 -12.01
CA GLU A 164 7.92 14.27 -11.65
C GLU A 164 7.37 14.39 -10.23
N THR A 165 6.75 13.34 -9.69
CA THR A 165 6.28 13.34 -8.29
C THR A 165 7.41 13.22 -7.26
N GLY A 166 8.63 12.90 -7.69
CA GLY A 166 9.80 12.78 -6.82
C GLY A 166 9.80 11.52 -5.94
N VAL A 167 9.09 10.46 -6.34
CA VAL A 167 9.13 9.18 -5.63
C VAL A 167 10.49 8.49 -5.78
N SER A 168 10.89 7.73 -4.77
CA SER A 168 12.18 7.02 -4.75
C SER A 168 12.14 5.68 -5.49
N HIS A 169 10.93 5.14 -5.79
CA HIS A 169 10.77 3.81 -6.34
C HIS A 169 9.54 3.72 -7.26
N ILE A 170 9.64 2.91 -8.30
CA ILE A 170 8.54 2.53 -9.18
C ILE A 170 8.47 1.00 -9.22
N SER A 171 7.30 0.43 -8.90
CA SER A 171 7.03 -0.99 -9.07
C SER A 171 6.20 -1.19 -10.34
N ALA A 172 6.64 -2.05 -11.26
CA ALA A 172 5.92 -2.32 -12.49
C ALA A 172 5.46 -3.78 -12.57
N TYR A 173 4.15 -3.98 -12.80
CA TYR A 173 3.50 -5.28 -12.86
C TYR A 173 2.83 -5.51 -14.20
N LEU A 174 2.93 -6.74 -14.72
CA LEU A 174 2.08 -7.14 -15.84
C LEU A 174 0.66 -7.41 -15.37
N LEU A 175 -0.32 -6.87 -16.08
CA LEU A 175 -1.72 -7.25 -15.87
C LEU A 175 -1.88 -8.73 -16.21
N LYS A 176 -2.22 -9.52 -15.23
CA LYS A 176 -2.52 -10.93 -15.37
C LYS A 176 -4.03 -11.12 -15.32
N ILE A 177 -4.55 -11.85 -16.28
CA ILE A 177 -5.95 -12.26 -16.30
C ILE A 177 -6.03 -13.55 -15.49
N GLU A 178 -6.77 -13.53 -14.39
CA GLU A 178 -7.01 -14.67 -13.53
C GLU A 178 -8.42 -15.19 -13.77
N GLU A 179 -8.66 -16.45 -13.44
CA GLU A 179 -10.03 -16.98 -13.35
C GLU A 179 -10.82 -16.13 -12.34
N ASP A 180 -12.04 -15.79 -12.60
CA ASP A 180 -12.88 -14.92 -11.78
C ASP A 180 -12.58 -13.40 -11.78
N THR A 181 -11.76 -12.90 -12.74
CA THR A 181 -11.49 -11.47 -12.91
C THR A 181 -11.94 -10.93 -14.28
#